data_48357a9672c5a0f372183f2adf86ba31
#
_entry.id   48357a9672c5a0f372183f2adf86ba31
#
_cell.length_a   1.000
_cell.length_b   1.000
_cell.length_c   1.000
_cell.angle_alpha   90.00
_cell.angle_beta   90.00
_cell.angle_gamma   90.00
#
_symmetry.space_group_name_H-M   'P 1'
#
loop_
_entity.id
_entity.type
_entity.pdbx_description
1 polymer ?
#
loop_
_entity_poly.entity_id
_entity_poly.type
_entity_poly.pdbx_seq_one_letter_code
_entity_poly.pdbx_strand_id
1 'polypeptide(L)'
;EMLRSLVGSEMCIRDRDKGKMRINVYDRQQGTPLANASVSISYTGNPETVINEVMTDSEGAVNLDELLTPPIEYSMEPGEKQPFSEYTIDVTANGYDEANISGIDVFSGETSIQDVYMNENSYQDTENNIVIPVNTLYGNYPEKIPESEIKPVQQSGEIVLSRVVIPETIVVHDGVPTDSTAQNYYVRYKDYIKNVASSEIYSTWPRQTLEANILAIMSFTLNRVYTEWYRNQNYNFTITSSTAFDHKWVNGRNIFESISNVVDEIFDNYLSRPNVKQPILTQYCDGKKSSCPNWMTQWGSKYLGDQGYSSIDILRYYYGDNMYINTAEQIQGIPSSWPGADLDIGSSGQKVRQLQEQLNLIGDYYNAIPALSTDGIYGERTAEAVREFQRINNMPQTGVVDFPTWYRISDRYVRLSGIAELS
;
A
#
# COMPACT_ATOMS: atom_id res chain seq x y z
N GLU A 1 4.46 -6.60 -31.04
CA GLU A 1 3.01 -6.32 -31.26
C GLU A 1 2.17 -7.57 -31.51
N MET A 2 2.73 -8.76 -31.69
CA MET A 2 1.99 -9.98 -32.05
C MET A 2 1.81 -10.98 -30.87
N LEU A 3 2.30 -10.68 -29.66
CA LEU A 3 2.21 -11.54 -28.47
C LEU A 3 1.14 -11.12 -27.46
N ARG A 4 0.49 -9.96 -27.64
CA ARG A 4 -0.61 -9.48 -26.79
C ARG A 4 -1.98 -10.05 -27.13
N SER A 5 -2.12 -10.77 -28.26
CA SER A 5 -3.41 -11.21 -28.80
C SER A 5 -3.80 -12.65 -28.44
N LEU A 6 -3.03 -13.40 -27.66
CA LEU A 6 -3.32 -14.83 -27.40
C LEU A 6 -3.77 -15.16 -25.96
N VAL A 7 -3.93 -14.16 -25.08
CA VAL A 7 -4.38 -14.43 -23.70
C VAL A 7 -5.90 -14.59 -23.56
N GLY A 8 -6.66 -14.31 -24.61
CA GLY A 8 -8.12 -14.30 -24.58
C GLY A 8 -8.85 -15.59 -24.99
N SER A 9 -8.22 -16.60 -25.61
CA SER A 9 -9.02 -17.61 -26.31
C SER A 9 -8.81 -19.08 -25.99
N GLU A 10 -7.80 -19.48 -25.20
CA GLU A 10 -7.58 -20.93 -24.96
C GLU A 10 -7.09 -21.32 -23.54
N MET A 11 -7.43 -20.60 -22.50
CA MET A 11 -7.24 -21.15 -21.16
C MET A 11 -8.43 -22.07 -20.85
N CYS A 12 -8.20 -23.39 -20.89
CA CYS A 12 -9.21 -24.38 -20.56
C CYS A 12 -9.88 -24.09 -19.22
N ILE A 13 -11.21 -24.13 -19.18
CA ILE A 13 -12.07 -23.81 -18.00
C ILE A 13 -11.70 -24.66 -16.74
N ARG A 14 -10.90 -25.70 -16.90
CA ARG A 14 -10.50 -26.62 -15.81
C ARG A 14 -9.33 -26.15 -14.94
N ASP A 15 -8.56 -25.15 -15.37
CA ASP A 15 -7.32 -24.72 -14.71
C ASP A 15 -7.40 -23.24 -14.27
N ARG A 16 -8.57 -22.77 -13.85
CA ARG A 16 -8.76 -21.41 -13.36
C ARG A 16 -9.12 -21.41 -11.89
N ASP A 17 -8.32 -20.69 -11.14
CA ASP A 17 -8.61 -20.34 -9.76
C ASP A 17 -9.49 -19.07 -9.70
N LYS A 18 -9.79 -18.61 -8.50
CA LYS A 18 -10.57 -17.42 -8.24
C LYS A 18 -9.86 -16.50 -7.27
N GLY A 19 -9.95 -15.21 -7.52
CA GLY A 19 -9.54 -14.16 -6.61
C GLY A 19 -10.71 -13.22 -6.32
N LYS A 20 -10.47 -12.22 -5.52
CA LYS A 20 -11.45 -11.24 -5.07
C LYS A 20 -11.01 -9.83 -5.42
N MET A 21 -11.99 -8.94 -5.57
CA MET A 21 -11.72 -7.52 -5.71
C MET A 21 -12.70 -6.73 -4.84
N ARG A 22 -12.18 -5.80 -4.08
CA ARG A 22 -12.94 -4.75 -3.41
C ARG A 22 -12.66 -3.43 -4.09
N ILE A 23 -13.71 -2.73 -4.49
CA ILE A 23 -13.65 -1.40 -5.09
C ILE A 23 -14.28 -0.43 -4.10
N ASN A 24 -13.55 0.63 -3.74
CA ASN A 24 -14.06 1.69 -2.89
C ASN A 24 -14.10 2.98 -3.71
N VAL A 25 -15.25 3.63 -3.79
CA VAL A 25 -15.45 4.86 -4.57
C VAL A 25 -15.64 6.04 -3.64
N TYR A 26 -14.85 7.08 -3.85
CA TYR A 26 -14.81 8.28 -3.02
C TYR A 26 -14.96 9.55 -3.85
N ASP A 27 -15.54 10.58 -3.23
CA ASP A 27 -15.34 11.95 -3.66
C ASP A 27 -13.87 12.34 -3.46
N ARG A 28 -13.22 12.88 -4.50
CA ARG A 28 -11.78 13.20 -4.43
C ARG A 28 -11.48 14.34 -3.47
N GLN A 29 -12.36 15.32 -3.35
CA GLN A 29 -12.12 16.51 -2.55
C GLN A 29 -12.43 16.27 -1.08
N GLN A 30 -13.58 15.64 -0.82
CA GLN A 30 -14.08 15.42 0.53
C GLN A 30 -13.56 14.12 1.15
N GLY A 31 -13.06 13.17 0.34
CA GLY A 31 -12.67 11.84 0.79
C GLY A 31 -13.86 10.99 1.28
N THR A 32 -15.08 11.43 0.99
CA THR A 32 -16.32 10.77 1.43
C THR A 32 -16.71 9.62 0.50
N PRO A 33 -17.32 8.53 1.02
CA PRO A 33 -17.75 7.41 0.19
C PRO A 33 -18.92 7.81 -0.73
N LEU A 34 -18.88 7.32 -1.98
CA LEU A 34 -19.94 7.55 -2.96
C LEU A 34 -20.83 6.31 -3.10
N ALA A 35 -22.03 6.38 -2.52
CA ALA A 35 -23.05 5.35 -2.68
C ALA A 35 -23.76 5.47 -4.04
N ASN A 36 -24.25 4.32 -4.56
CA ASN A 36 -24.95 4.22 -5.84
C ASN A 36 -24.12 4.68 -7.06
N ALA A 37 -22.80 4.59 -7.01
CA ALA A 37 -21.98 4.66 -8.19
C ALA A 37 -22.08 3.34 -8.97
N SER A 38 -22.24 3.39 -10.28
CA SER A 38 -22.23 2.21 -11.14
C SER A 38 -20.80 1.82 -11.47
N VAL A 39 -20.46 0.56 -11.28
CA VAL A 39 -19.15 -0.03 -11.56
C VAL A 39 -19.31 -1.14 -12.57
N SER A 40 -18.79 -0.95 -13.78
CA SER A 40 -18.69 -1.98 -14.82
C SER A 40 -17.30 -2.62 -14.79
N ILE A 41 -17.24 -3.95 -14.89
CA ILE A 41 -15.99 -4.71 -14.84
C ILE A 41 -15.84 -5.52 -16.14
N SER A 42 -14.64 -5.48 -16.71
CA SER A 42 -14.24 -6.25 -17.89
C SER A 42 -12.82 -6.80 -17.74
N TYR A 43 -12.40 -7.71 -18.62
CA TYR A 43 -10.98 -8.05 -18.74
C TYR A 43 -10.22 -6.94 -19.48
N THR A 44 -9.05 -6.56 -19.00
CA THR A 44 -8.23 -5.51 -19.64
C THR A 44 -7.91 -5.83 -21.10
N GLY A 45 -7.73 -7.11 -21.45
CA GLY A 45 -7.54 -7.54 -22.84
C GLY A 45 -8.81 -7.53 -23.72
N ASN A 46 -10.00 -7.33 -23.13
CA ASN A 46 -11.29 -7.29 -23.82
C ASN A 46 -12.28 -6.34 -23.12
N PRO A 47 -11.99 -5.03 -23.09
CA PRO A 47 -12.80 -4.05 -22.36
C PRO A 47 -14.23 -3.88 -22.90
N GLU A 48 -14.45 -4.22 -24.14
CA GLU A 48 -15.80 -4.16 -24.77
C GLU A 48 -16.79 -5.18 -24.19
N THR A 49 -16.30 -6.20 -23.47
CA THR A 49 -17.14 -7.25 -22.89
C THR A 49 -17.26 -7.09 -21.40
N VAL A 50 -18.31 -6.41 -20.94
CA VAL A 50 -18.64 -6.30 -19.53
C VAL A 50 -19.00 -7.68 -18.97
N ILE A 51 -18.29 -8.10 -17.93
CA ILE A 51 -18.52 -9.39 -17.24
C ILE A 51 -19.37 -9.22 -15.98
N ASN A 52 -19.37 -8.02 -15.39
CA ASN A 52 -20.19 -7.69 -14.23
C ASN A 52 -20.52 -6.18 -14.23
N GLU A 53 -21.69 -5.83 -13.73
CA GLU A 53 -22.13 -4.46 -13.50
C GLU A 53 -22.84 -4.40 -12.15
N VAL A 54 -22.34 -3.58 -11.25
CA VAL A 54 -22.78 -3.51 -9.85
C VAL A 54 -22.81 -2.06 -9.37
N MET A 55 -23.58 -1.81 -8.31
CA MET A 55 -23.65 -0.49 -7.68
C MET A 55 -22.92 -0.51 -6.34
N THR A 56 -22.25 0.58 -6.01
CA THR A 56 -21.68 0.75 -4.68
C THR A 56 -22.76 0.82 -3.62
N ASP A 57 -22.47 0.23 -2.47
CA ASP A 57 -23.34 0.27 -1.28
C ASP A 57 -23.30 1.64 -0.58
N SER A 58 -23.94 1.73 0.61
CA SER A 58 -23.94 2.96 1.42
C SER A 58 -22.55 3.40 1.92
N GLU A 59 -21.57 2.52 1.85
CA GLU A 59 -20.17 2.75 2.26
C GLU A 59 -19.28 3.05 1.05
N GLY A 60 -19.88 3.22 -0.13
CA GLY A 60 -19.15 3.45 -1.38
C GLY A 60 -18.40 2.21 -1.87
N ALA A 61 -18.74 1.02 -1.41
CA ALA A 61 -18.00 -0.19 -1.66
C ALA A 61 -18.72 -1.19 -2.58
N VAL A 62 -17.92 -1.95 -3.34
CA VAL A 62 -18.33 -3.14 -4.09
C VAL A 62 -17.38 -4.28 -3.74
N ASN A 63 -17.91 -5.47 -3.48
CA ASN A 63 -17.13 -6.68 -3.26
C ASN A 63 -17.46 -7.72 -4.34
N LEU A 64 -16.44 -8.25 -4.98
CA LEU A 64 -16.51 -9.28 -6.02
C LEU A 64 -15.70 -10.50 -5.56
N ASP A 65 -16.36 -11.65 -5.36
CA ASP A 65 -15.74 -12.81 -4.70
C ASP A 65 -15.27 -13.92 -5.66
N GLU A 66 -15.56 -13.83 -6.96
CA GLU A 66 -15.33 -14.95 -7.88
C GLU A 66 -14.72 -14.54 -9.22
N LEU A 67 -13.75 -13.63 -9.19
CA LEU A 67 -13.02 -13.23 -10.38
C LEU A 67 -12.04 -14.33 -10.82
N LEU A 68 -12.08 -14.71 -12.09
CA LEU A 68 -11.24 -15.78 -12.62
C LEU A 68 -9.78 -15.35 -12.68
N THR A 69 -8.90 -16.20 -12.16
CA THR A 69 -7.46 -15.98 -12.14
C THR A 69 -6.70 -17.18 -12.70
N PRO A 70 -5.43 -17.02 -13.10
CA PRO A 70 -4.55 -18.15 -13.32
C PRO A 70 -4.36 -18.98 -12.04
N PRO A 71 -3.91 -20.24 -12.17
CA PRO A 71 -3.55 -21.07 -11.03
C PRO A 71 -2.52 -20.42 -10.11
N ILE A 72 -2.66 -20.60 -8.79
CA ILE A 72 -1.75 -20.03 -7.79
C ILE A 72 -0.30 -20.39 -8.03
N GLU A 73 -0.04 -21.59 -8.57
CA GLU A 73 1.30 -22.10 -8.88
C GLU A 73 2.11 -21.16 -9.78
N TYR A 74 1.43 -20.35 -10.63
CA TYR A 74 2.11 -19.39 -11.51
C TYR A 74 2.76 -18.23 -10.76
N SER A 75 2.29 -17.95 -9.55
CA SER A 75 2.88 -16.95 -8.66
C SER A 75 3.89 -17.54 -7.66
N MET A 76 4.00 -18.86 -7.58
CA MET A 76 4.84 -19.55 -6.59
C MET A 76 6.24 -19.86 -7.10
N GLU A 77 6.46 -19.84 -8.41
CA GLU A 77 7.75 -20.08 -9.05
C GLU A 77 8.02 -19.04 -10.15
N PRO A 78 9.31 -18.67 -10.38
CA PRO A 78 9.66 -17.77 -11.47
C PRO A 78 9.34 -18.42 -12.83
N GLY A 79 8.57 -17.73 -13.65
CA GLY A 79 8.16 -18.24 -14.97
C GLY A 79 7.76 -17.16 -15.94
N GLU A 80 7.46 -17.56 -17.17
CA GLU A 80 6.96 -16.68 -18.23
C GLU A 80 5.43 -16.59 -18.26
N LYS A 81 4.74 -17.44 -17.49
CA LYS A 81 3.28 -17.41 -17.40
C LYS A 81 2.85 -16.29 -16.46
N GLN A 82 1.90 -15.48 -16.93
CA GLN A 82 1.33 -14.41 -16.13
C GLN A 82 0.60 -14.99 -14.92
N PRO A 83 0.94 -14.60 -13.68
CA PRO A 83 0.39 -15.21 -12.46
C PRO A 83 -0.89 -14.55 -11.96
N PHE A 84 -1.41 -13.55 -12.66
CA PHE A 84 -2.62 -12.78 -12.32
C PHE A 84 -3.47 -12.56 -13.56
N SER A 85 -4.75 -12.28 -13.36
CA SER A 85 -5.62 -11.69 -14.39
C SER A 85 -5.66 -10.18 -14.24
N GLU A 86 -5.73 -9.47 -15.36
CA GLU A 86 -5.87 -8.01 -15.39
C GLU A 86 -7.31 -7.64 -15.70
N TYR A 87 -7.90 -6.80 -14.86
CA TYR A 87 -9.25 -6.29 -15.00
C TYR A 87 -9.26 -4.78 -15.24
N THR A 88 -10.28 -4.33 -15.94
CA THR A 88 -10.60 -2.91 -16.14
C THR A 88 -11.93 -2.62 -15.46
N ILE A 89 -12.01 -1.49 -14.79
CA ILE A 89 -13.26 -0.97 -14.24
C ILE A 89 -13.57 0.39 -14.84
N ASP A 90 -14.86 0.60 -15.14
CA ASP A 90 -15.44 1.89 -15.49
C ASP A 90 -16.41 2.28 -14.38
N VAL A 91 -16.22 3.46 -13.80
CA VAL A 91 -17.03 3.93 -12.68
C VAL A 91 -17.74 5.22 -13.07
N THR A 92 -19.07 5.22 -12.92
CA THR A 92 -19.91 6.39 -13.17
C THR A 92 -20.75 6.72 -11.95
N ALA A 93 -20.87 8.00 -11.63
CA ALA A 93 -21.74 8.49 -10.56
C ALA A 93 -22.40 9.79 -10.97
N ASN A 94 -23.62 10.04 -10.48
CA ASN A 94 -24.35 11.25 -10.85
C ASN A 94 -23.67 12.51 -10.30
N GLY A 95 -23.30 13.42 -11.18
CA GLY A 95 -22.61 14.67 -10.85
C GLY A 95 -21.08 14.56 -10.86
N TYR A 96 -20.52 13.42 -11.24
CA TYR A 96 -19.07 13.16 -11.30
C TYR A 96 -18.64 12.79 -12.72
N ASP A 97 -17.36 13.09 -13.01
CA ASP A 97 -16.72 12.63 -14.25
C ASP A 97 -16.48 11.13 -14.19
N GLU A 98 -16.61 10.45 -15.33
CA GLU A 98 -16.33 9.01 -15.43
C GLU A 98 -14.87 8.70 -15.11
N ALA A 99 -14.64 7.60 -14.38
CA ALA A 99 -13.32 7.09 -14.06
C ALA A 99 -13.10 5.72 -14.71
N ASN A 100 -11.98 5.57 -15.44
CA ASN A 100 -11.53 4.31 -16.03
C ASN A 100 -10.19 3.89 -15.41
N ILE A 101 -10.12 2.67 -14.88
CA ILE A 101 -8.88 2.09 -14.34
C ILE A 101 -8.66 0.74 -14.99
N SER A 102 -7.56 0.60 -15.71
CA SER A 102 -7.19 -0.64 -16.41
C SER A 102 -5.89 -1.24 -15.87
N GLY A 103 -5.76 -2.57 -15.98
CA GLY A 103 -4.59 -3.30 -15.49
C GLY A 103 -4.65 -3.62 -13.99
N ILE A 104 -5.83 -3.73 -13.41
CA ILE A 104 -5.99 -4.13 -12.00
C ILE A 104 -5.64 -5.61 -11.88
N ASP A 105 -4.53 -5.90 -11.20
CA ASP A 105 -4.05 -7.27 -10.97
C ASP A 105 -4.92 -8.00 -9.94
N VAL A 106 -5.38 -9.21 -10.27
CA VAL A 106 -6.08 -10.11 -9.34
C VAL A 106 -5.39 -11.46 -9.33
N PHE A 107 -4.90 -11.88 -8.15
CA PHE A 107 -4.25 -13.16 -7.92
C PHE A 107 -5.21 -14.20 -7.33
N SER A 108 -4.89 -15.48 -7.54
CA SER A 108 -5.62 -16.60 -6.95
C SER A 108 -5.63 -16.50 -5.42
N GLY A 109 -6.83 -16.62 -4.83
CA GLY A 109 -7.03 -16.62 -3.38
C GLY A 109 -6.87 -15.28 -2.67
N GLU A 110 -6.43 -14.23 -3.38
CA GLU A 110 -6.15 -12.91 -2.83
C GLU A 110 -7.29 -11.91 -3.05
N THR A 111 -7.33 -10.88 -2.20
CA THR A 111 -8.23 -9.74 -2.36
C THR A 111 -7.44 -8.53 -2.88
N SER A 112 -7.75 -8.10 -4.11
CA SER A 112 -7.31 -6.81 -4.64
C SER A 112 -8.21 -5.70 -4.12
N ILE A 113 -7.62 -4.60 -3.65
CA ILE A 113 -8.35 -3.40 -3.19
C ILE A 113 -8.03 -2.27 -4.15
N GLN A 114 -9.07 -1.74 -4.80
CA GLN A 114 -8.98 -0.60 -5.71
C GLN A 114 -9.76 0.58 -5.15
N ASP A 115 -9.05 1.62 -4.76
CA ASP A 115 -9.67 2.90 -4.41
C ASP A 115 -9.82 3.75 -5.67
N VAL A 116 -11.01 4.33 -5.86
CA VAL A 116 -11.37 5.20 -6.98
C VAL A 116 -11.78 6.56 -6.42
N TYR A 117 -11.07 7.60 -6.81
CA TYR A 117 -11.37 8.97 -6.41
C TYR A 117 -11.97 9.73 -7.59
N MET A 118 -13.25 10.05 -7.52
CA MET A 118 -14.01 10.71 -8.59
C MET A 118 -14.00 12.22 -8.43
N ASN A 119 -13.85 12.95 -9.54
CA ASN A 119 -13.95 14.40 -9.60
C ASN A 119 -15.39 14.82 -9.89
N GLU A 120 -15.92 15.83 -9.19
CA GLU A 120 -17.19 16.46 -9.59
C GLU A 120 -17.07 17.11 -10.98
N ASN A 121 -18.16 17.06 -11.78
CA ASN A 121 -18.22 17.56 -13.17
C ASN A 121 -17.84 19.07 -13.33
N SER A 122 -17.71 19.81 -12.25
CA SER A 122 -17.27 21.21 -12.27
C SER A 122 -15.75 21.41 -12.25
N TYR A 123 -14.99 20.36 -12.06
CA TYR A 123 -13.53 20.39 -11.98
C TYR A 123 -12.90 20.01 -13.32
N GLN A 124 -12.06 20.87 -13.86
CA GLN A 124 -11.32 20.64 -15.11
C GLN A 124 -10.06 19.76 -14.93
N ASP A 125 -9.97 18.98 -13.90
CA ASP A 125 -8.81 18.10 -13.67
C ASP A 125 -9.09 16.72 -14.27
N THR A 126 -8.24 16.29 -15.20
CA THR A 126 -8.55 15.26 -16.21
C THR A 126 -7.95 13.89 -15.92
N GLU A 127 -7.45 13.60 -14.71
CA GLU A 127 -6.82 12.30 -14.41
C GLU A 127 -7.81 11.26 -13.87
N ASN A 128 -8.88 10.98 -14.62
CA ASN A 128 -9.80 9.89 -14.29
C ASN A 128 -9.46 8.57 -15.03
N ASN A 129 -8.46 8.59 -15.92
CA ASN A 129 -8.02 7.41 -16.65
C ASN A 129 -6.66 6.94 -16.13
N ILE A 130 -6.66 5.79 -15.46
CA ILE A 130 -5.45 5.19 -14.88
C ILE A 130 -5.14 3.90 -15.62
N VAL A 131 -3.88 3.75 -16.05
CA VAL A 131 -3.37 2.50 -16.62
C VAL A 131 -2.29 1.96 -15.69
N ILE A 132 -2.59 0.85 -15.05
CA ILE A 132 -1.68 0.16 -14.14
C ILE A 132 -0.77 -0.75 -14.96
N PRO A 133 0.56 -0.51 -15.00
CA PRO A 133 1.49 -1.40 -15.68
C PRO A 133 1.71 -2.68 -14.88
N VAL A 134 2.12 -3.74 -15.56
CA VAL A 134 2.41 -5.04 -14.96
C VAL A 134 3.36 -4.97 -13.76
N ASN A 135 3.23 -5.93 -12.83
CA ASN A 135 4.10 -6.08 -11.68
C ASN A 135 5.57 -6.30 -12.09
N THR A 136 6.53 -5.80 -11.29
CA THR A 136 7.98 -5.85 -11.56
C THR A 136 8.51 -7.25 -11.77
N LEU A 137 8.03 -8.24 -11.04
CA LEU A 137 8.50 -9.62 -11.17
C LEU A 137 8.11 -10.25 -12.51
N TYR A 138 7.09 -9.72 -13.16
CA TYR A 138 6.63 -10.20 -14.46
C TYR A 138 7.16 -9.34 -15.62
N GLY A 139 7.25 -8.02 -15.44
CA GLY A 139 7.75 -7.06 -16.44
C GLY A 139 9.27 -7.11 -16.66
N ASN A 140 9.75 -6.30 -17.61
CA ASN A 140 11.18 -6.05 -17.82
C ASN A 140 11.51 -4.64 -17.33
N TYR A 141 12.46 -4.54 -16.42
CA TYR A 141 12.85 -3.28 -15.77
C TYR A 141 14.37 -3.13 -15.83
N PRO A 142 14.89 -1.88 -15.82
CA PRO A 142 16.32 -1.65 -15.75
C PRO A 142 16.91 -2.17 -14.43
N GLU A 143 18.17 -2.55 -14.47
CA GLU A 143 18.92 -2.91 -13.28
C GLU A 143 19.02 -1.71 -12.33
N LYS A 144 18.92 -1.97 -11.01
CA LYS A 144 19.10 -0.95 -10.00
C LYS A 144 20.56 -0.48 -9.92
N ILE A 145 20.76 0.82 -9.85
CA ILE A 145 22.09 1.44 -9.71
C ILE A 145 22.63 1.16 -8.30
N PRO A 146 23.82 0.52 -8.16
CA PRO A 146 24.39 0.25 -6.84
C PRO A 146 24.77 1.53 -6.09
N GLU A 147 24.41 1.57 -4.84
CA GLU A 147 24.74 2.66 -3.91
C GLU A 147 25.31 2.10 -2.59
N SER A 148 25.99 2.94 -1.82
CA SER A 148 26.48 2.55 -0.50
C SER A 148 25.31 2.31 0.47
N GLU A 149 25.36 1.23 1.24
CA GLU A 149 24.37 0.88 2.26
C GLU A 149 24.14 2.01 3.27
N ILE A 150 25.24 2.62 3.72
CA ILE A 150 25.22 3.80 4.60
C ILE A 150 25.72 4.98 3.78
N LYS A 151 24.89 6.00 3.65
CA LYS A 151 25.25 7.24 2.95
C LYS A 151 26.21 8.05 3.81
N PRO A 152 27.36 8.51 3.28
CA PRO A 152 28.20 9.43 4.02
C PRO A 152 27.46 10.75 4.26
N VAL A 153 27.47 11.21 5.51
CA VAL A 153 27.03 12.57 5.83
C VAL A 153 28.07 13.51 5.22
N GLN A 154 27.68 14.29 4.23
CA GLN A 154 28.59 15.27 3.65
C GLN A 154 28.83 16.39 4.66
N GLN A 155 30.07 16.84 4.79
CA GLN A 155 30.45 17.92 5.73
C GLN A 155 30.02 19.32 5.26
N SER A 156 29.18 19.41 4.21
CA SER A 156 28.75 20.64 3.52
C SER A 156 27.59 21.39 4.17
N GLY A 157 27.15 20.98 5.39
CA GLY A 157 26.00 21.63 6.04
C GLY A 157 24.64 21.12 5.59
N GLU A 158 24.61 19.98 4.92
CA GLU A 158 23.40 19.28 4.48
C GLU A 158 22.57 18.81 5.66
N ILE A 159 21.25 18.85 5.49
CA ILE A 159 20.29 18.44 6.52
C ILE A 159 20.26 16.91 6.59
N VAL A 160 20.71 16.37 7.72
CA VAL A 160 20.47 14.96 8.08
C VAL A 160 19.61 14.96 9.33
N LEU A 161 18.55 14.18 9.34
CA LEU A 161 17.68 14.10 10.51
C LEU A 161 18.45 13.52 11.70
N SER A 162 18.23 14.06 12.89
CA SER A 162 18.90 13.60 14.13
C SER A 162 18.32 12.29 14.67
N ARG A 163 17.16 11.88 14.16
CA ARG A 163 16.42 10.68 14.54
C ARG A 163 15.65 10.12 13.34
N VAL A 164 15.26 8.84 13.38
CA VAL A 164 14.40 8.24 12.39
C VAL A 164 12.96 8.65 12.67
N VAL A 165 12.34 9.23 11.67
CA VAL A 165 10.96 9.73 11.71
C VAL A 165 10.19 9.06 10.59
N ILE A 166 9.01 8.53 10.89
CA ILE A 166 8.03 8.16 9.87
C ILE A 166 7.37 9.45 9.40
N PRO A 167 7.59 9.88 8.15
CA PRO A 167 6.97 11.10 7.65
C PRO A 167 5.47 10.88 7.42
N GLU A 168 4.69 11.94 7.49
CA GLU A 168 3.30 11.89 7.08
C GLU A 168 3.18 11.60 5.60
N THR A 169 3.98 12.28 4.80
CA THR A 169 3.90 12.27 3.34
C THR A 169 5.28 11.99 2.72
N ILE A 170 5.28 11.19 1.68
CA ILE A 170 6.40 10.99 0.76
C ILE A 170 6.10 11.77 -0.52
N VAL A 171 7.06 12.57 -0.98
CA VAL A 171 6.97 13.21 -2.30
C VAL A 171 7.62 12.28 -3.32
N VAL A 172 6.80 11.67 -4.17
CA VAL A 172 7.23 10.73 -5.22
C VAL A 172 7.37 11.49 -6.54
N HIS A 173 8.57 11.47 -7.11
CA HIS A 173 8.83 11.96 -8.46
C HIS A 173 8.58 10.82 -9.45
N ASP A 174 7.59 10.97 -10.33
CA ASP A 174 7.13 9.88 -11.22
C ASP A 174 7.99 9.78 -12.48
N GLY A 175 9.26 9.47 -12.28
CA GLY A 175 10.24 9.35 -13.36
C GLY A 175 11.66 9.12 -12.82
N VAL A 176 12.65 9.27 -13.70
CA VAL A 176 14.06 9.31 -13.29
C VAL A 176 14.41 10.67 -12.67
N PRO A 177 15.40 10.76 -11.78
CA PRO A 177 15.67 12.01 -11.03
C PRO A 177 15.91 13.25 -11.91
N THR A 178 16.41 13.04 -13.14
CA THR A 178 16.75 14.12 -14.08
C THR A 178 15.62 14.53 -15.01
N ASP A 179 14.48 13.87 -14.96
CA ASP A 179 13.32 14.21 -15.78
C ASP A 179 12.55 15.38 -15.16
N SER A 180 12.84 16.58 -15.61
CA SER A 180 12.18 17.81 -15.13
C SER A 180 10.71 17.95 -15.55
N THR A 181 10.21 17.06 -16.42
CA THR A 181 8.81 17.05 -16.88
C THR A 181 7.94 16.08 -16.07
N ALA A 182 8.55 15.19 -15.31
CA ALA A 182 7.85 14.24 -14.48
C ALA A 182 7.11 14.93 -13.32
N GLN A 183 5.93 14.41 -13.01
CA GLN A 183 5.06 14.95 -11.96
C GLN A 183 5.54 14.51 -10.57
N ASN A 184 5.33 15.37 -9.57
CA ASN A 184 5.52 15.03 -8.16
C ASN A 184 4.18 14.73 -7.51
N TYR A 185 4.07 13.56 -6.88
CA TYR A 185 2.89 13.14 -6.13
C TYR A 185 3.17 13.18 -4.62
N TYR A 186 2.22 13.73 -3.86
CA TYR A 186 2.26 13.74 -2.40
C TYR A 186 1.47 12.55 -1.88
N VAL A 187 2.17 11.53 -1.39
CA VAL A 187 1.59 10.24 -1.03
C VAL A 187 1.83 9.97 0.45
N ARG A 188 0.81 9.57 1.20
CA ARG A 188 1.00 9.17 2.60
C ARG A 188 1.97 8.00 2.71
N TYR A 189 2.80 8.00 3.74
CA TYR A 189 3.87 7.01 3.90
C TYR A 189 3.37 5.56 3.78
N LYS A 190 2.30 5.20 4.52
CA LYS A 190 1.77 3.82 4.45
C LYS A 190 1.22 3.48 3.07
N ASP A 191 0.53 4.41 2.42
CA ASP A 191 -0.03 4.22 1.08
C ASP A 191 1.10 4.05 0.05
N TYR A 192 2.21 4.80 0.20
CA TYR A 192 3.42 4.62 -0.59
C TYR A 192 3.99 3.21 -0.44
N ILE A 193 4.19 2.74 0.80
CA ILE A 193 4.76 1.39 1.06
C ILE A 193 3.84 0.29 0.52
N LYS A 194 2.52 0.39 0.73
CA LYS A 194 1.54 -0.57 0.20
C LYS A 194 1.56 -0.62 -1.32
N ASN A 195 1.63 0.53 -1.98
CA ASN A 195 1.70 0.64 -3.43
C ASN A 195 2.98 0.00 -3.98
N VAL A 196 4.14 0.35 -3.44
CA VAL A 196 5.43 -0.23 -3.85
C VAL A 196 5.43 -1.75 -3.65
N ALA A 197 5.05 -2.23 -2.47
CA ALA A 197 5.01 -3.67 -2.20
C ALA A 197 4.06 -4.40 -3.16
N SER A 198 2.88 -3.85 -3.43
CA SER A 198 1.92 -4.40 -4.40
C SER A 198 2.43 -4.35 -5.85
N SER A 199 3.39 -3.48 -6.16
CA SER A 199 4.02 -3.35 -7.47
C SER A 199 5.22 -4.27 -7.67
N GLU A 200 5.87 -4.71 -6.60
CA GLU A 200 7.19 -5.34 -6.67
C GLU A 200 7.25 -6.77 -6.17
N ILE A 201 6.26 -7.24 -5.36
CA ILE A 201 6.20 -8.62 -4.89
C ILE A 201 4.81 -9.21 -5.11
N TYR A 202 4.71 -10.54 -5.07
CA TYR A 202 3.41 -11.21 -5.20
C TYR A 202 2.76 -11.40 -3.82
N SER A 203 1.51 -10.99 -3.71
CA SER A 203 0.68 -11.07 -2.49
C SER A 203 0.44 -12.50 -2.01
N THR A 204 0.54 -13.47 -2.91
CA THR A 204 0.38 -14.92 -2.65
C THR A 204 1.54 -15.55 -1.89
N TRP A 205 2.64 -14.82 -1.68
CA TRP A 205 3.82 -15.36 -1.01
C TRP A 205 3.61 -15.52 0.50
N PRO A 206 4.39 -16.41 1.15
CA PRO A 206 4.29 -16.61 2.61
C PRO A 206 4.44 -15.30 3.38
N ARG A 207 3.68 -15.13 4.46
CA ARG A 207 3.67 -13.92 5.27
C ARG A 207 5.07 -13.46 5.68
N GLN A 208 5.95 -14.34 6.14
CA GLN A 208 7.33 -14.00 6.51
C GLN A 208 8.16 -13.44 5.33
N THR A 209 7.86 -13.89 4.11
CA THR A 209 8.47 -13.35 2.89
C THR A 209 7.95 -11.96 2.59
N LEU A 210 6.63 -11.75 2.68
CA LEU A 210 6.03 -10.42 2.52
C LEU A 210 6.63 -9.44 3.53
N GLU A 211 6.69 -9.83 4.80
CA GLU A 211 7.25 -9.01 5.87
C GLU A 211 8.73 -8.64 5.64
N ALA A 212 9.56 -9.60 5.24
CA ALA A 212 10.97 -9.35 4.94
C ALA A 212 11.15 -8.33 3.79
N ASN A 213 10.39 -8.49 2.70
CA ASN A 213 10.45 -7.56 1.57
C ASN A 213 9.90 -6.18 1.93
N ILE A 214 8.80 -6.10 2.68
CA ILE A 214 8.20 -4.84 3.14
C ILE A 214 9.17 -4.10 4.09
N LEU A 215 9.83 -4.80 5.03
CA LEU A 215 10.87 -4.21 5.88
C LEU A 215 12.04 -3.65 5.06
N ALA A 216 12.45 -4.34 3.99
CA ALA A 216 13.48 -3.83 3.09
C ALA A 216 13.00 -2.57 2.35
N ILE A 217 11.78 -2.55 1.81
CA ILE A 217 11.19 -1.37 1.16
C ILE A 217 11.11 -0.19 2.13
N MET A 218 10.65 -0.43 3.36
CA MET A 218 10.53 0.62 4.39
C MET A 218 11.90 1.17 4.80
N SER A 219 12.89 0.30 5.03
CA SER A 219 14.22 0.73 5.43
C SER A 219 14.90 1.55 4.33
N PHE A 220 14.77 1.14 3.06
CA PHE A 220 15.22 1.91 1.91
C PHE A 220 14.56 3.29 1.86
N THR A 221 13.23 3.33 1.97
CA THR A 221 12.46 4.60 1.94
C THR A 221 12.90 5.52 3.08
N LEU A 222 13.02 4.99 4.30
CA LEU A 222 13.44 5.78 5.45
C LEU A 222 14.90 6.22 5.39
N ASN A 223 15.76 5.48 4.68
CA ASN A 223 17.12 5.96 4.37
C ASN A 223 17.06 7.22 3.50
N ARG A 224 16.22 7.24 2.44
CA ARG A 224 16.01 8.42 1.59
C ARG A 224 15.51 9.63 2.39
N VAL A 225 14.56 9.40 3.30
CA VAL A 225 14.02 10.44 4.20
C VAL A 225 15.08 10.92 5.17
N TYR A 226 15.75 10.01 5.87
CA TYR A 226 16.73 10.33 6.90
C TYR A 226 17.91 11.13 6.37
N THR A 227 18.40 10.78 5.19
CA THR A 227 19.55 11.42 4.54
C THR A 227 19.19 12.64 3.70
N GLU A 228 17.90 12.96 3.58
CA GLU A 228 17.41 14.00 2.65
C GLU A 228 18.07 13.88 1.26
N TRP A 229 18.23 12.64 0.79
CA TRP A 229 19.12 12.25 -0.31
C TRP A 229 18.93 13.11 -1.56
N TYR A 230 17.71 13.26 -2.04
CA TYR A 230 17.44 14.04 -3.24
C TYR A 230 17.43 15.55 -2.95
N ARG A 231 16.93 15.98 -1.79
CA ARG A 231 16.89 17.40 -1.42
C ARG A 231 18.29 17.98 -1.26
N ASN A 232 19.24 17.21 -0.73
CA ASN A 232 20.65 17.59 -0.66
C ASN A 232 21.33 17.66 -2.05
N GLN A 233 20.68 17.16 -3.10
CA GLN A 233 21.08 17.30 -4.50
C GLN A 233 20.25 18.37 -5.25
N ASN A 234 19.53 19.24 -4.51
CA ASN A 234 18.69 20.33 -5.02
C ASN A 234 17.42 19.85 -5.77
N TYR A 235 16.96 18.64 -5.53
CA TYR A 235 15.64 18.19 -5.98
C TYR A 235 14.56 18.50 -4.93
N ASN A 236 13.31 18.62 -5.36
CA ASN A 236 12.16 18.96 -4.51
C ASN A 236 11.27 17.76 -4.17
N PHE A 237 11.81 16.54 -4.21
CA PHE A 237 11.11 15.29 -3.91
C PHE A 237 11.90 14.41 -2.94
N THR A 238 11.24 13.41 -2.39
CA THR A 238 11.82 12.47 -1.42
C THR A 238 12.41 11.23 -2.09
N ILE A 239 11.72 10.71 -3.12
CA ILE A 239 12.03 9.43 -3.76
C ILE A 239 11.47 9.43 -5.19
N THR A 240 11.96 8.52 -6.05
CA THR A 240 11.47 8.38 -7.42
C THR A 240 10.63 7.12 -7.61
N SER A 241 9.83 7.06 -8.69
CA SER A 241 9.13 5.85 -9.14
C SER A 241 10.00 4.93 -10.01
N SER A 242 11.25 5.32 -10.25
CA SER A 242 12.17 4.59 -11.13
C SER A 242 12.85 3.44 -10.41
N THR A 243 12.65 2.21 -10.89
CA THR A 243 13.28 0.99 -10.34
C THR A 243 14.80 0.97 -10.45
N ALA A 244 15.39 1.76 -11.36
CA ALA A 244 16.84 1.90 -11.46
C ALA A 244 17.44 2.66 -10.27
N PHE A 245 16.70 3.60 -9.69
CA PHE A 245 17.14 4.44 -8.58
C PHE A 245 16.51 4.04 -7.25
N ASP A 246 15.19 3.85 -7.24
CA ASP A 246 14.42 3.59 -6.03
C ASP A 246 13.43 2.42 -6.22
N HIS A 247 12.13 2.68 -6.19
CA HIS A 247 11.08 1.66 -6.17
C HIS A 247 10.09 1.81 -7.32
N LYS A 248 9.41 0.73 -7.68
CA LYS A 248 8.24 0.78 -8.55
C LYS A 248 7.05 1.31 -7.76
N TRP A 249 6.77 2.58 -7.91
CA TRP A 249 5.52 3.18 -7.47
C TRP A 249 4.65 3.51 -8.70
N VAL A 250 3.33 3.34 -8.60
CA VAL A 250 2.40 3.59 -9.70
C VAL A 250 1.19 4.35 -9.18
N ASN A 251 0.88 5.51 -9.76
CA ASN A 251 -0.31 6.28 -9.37
C ASN A 251 -1.59 5.44 -9.58
N GLY A 252 -2.44 5.38 -8.56
CA GLY A 252 -3.74 4.70 -8.61
C GLY A 252 -3.70 3.16 -8.66
N ARG A 253 -2.53 2.54 -8.43
CA ARG A 253 -2.41 1.08 -8.38
C ARG A 253 -3.28 0.46 -7.29
N ASN A 254 -3.92 -0.68 -7.61
CA ASN A 254 -4.57 -1.53 -6.63
C ASN A 254 -3.59 -2.08 -5.59
N ILE A 255 -4.07 -2.30 -4.39
CA ILE A 255 -3.31 -2.83 -3.25
C ILE A 255 -3.88 -4.21 -2.88
N PHE A 256 -3.04 -5.13 -2.40
CA PHE A 256 -3.49 -6.43 -1.94
C PHE A 256 -3.70 -6.43 -0.42
N GLU A 257 -4.78 -7.07 0.03
CA GLU A 257 -5.17 -7.09 1.44
C GLU A 257 -4.08 -7.70 2.33
N SER A 258 -3.47 -8.81 1.92
CA SER A 258 -2.35 -9.46 2.64
C SER A 258 -1.16 -8.51 2.84
N ILE A 259 -0.78 -7.75 1.80
CA ILE A 259 0.29 -6.74 1.86
C ILE A 259 -0.15 -5.57 2.76
N SER A 260 -1.38 -5.07 2.60
CA SER A 260 -1.91 -3.97 3.39
C SER A 260 -1.87 -4.28 4.89
N ASN A 261 -2.26 -5.49 5.28
CA ASN A 261 -2.27 -5.93 6.66
C ASN A 261 -0.85 -5.98 7.26
N VAL A 262 0.12 -6.53 6.52
CA VAL A 262 1.52 -6.54 6.98
C VAL A 262 2.06 -5.13 7.15
N VAL A 263 1.85 -4.24 6.18
CA VAL A 263 2.30 -2.83 6.30
C VAL A 263 1.68 -2.16 7.52
N ASP A 264 0.38 -2.34 7.76
CA ASP A 264 -0.30 -1.71 8.90
C ASP A 264 0.23 -2.19 10.26
N GLU A 265 0.72 -3.44 10.33
CA GLU A 265 1.30 -3.99 11.56
C GLU A 265 2.73 -3.50 11.86
N ILE A 266 3.53 -3.22 10.81
CA ILE A 266 4.98 -2.97 10.98
C ILE A 266 5.47 -1.63 10.44
N PHE A 267 4.59 -0.71 10.04
CA PHE A 267 4.93 0.49 9.25
C PHE A 267 5.91 1.45 9.92
N ASP A 268 6.12 1.35 11.22
CA ASP A 268 7.08 2.16 11.98
C ASP A 268 8.44 1.47 12.19
N ASN A 269 8.63 0.27 11.63
CA ASN A 269 9.85 -0.49 11.75
C ASN A 269 10.84 -0.15 10.62
N TYR A 270 12.12 -0.28 10.92
CA TYR A 270 13.21 -0.13 9.97
C TYR A 270 14.43 -0.98 10.35
N LEU A 271 15.35 -1.15 9.41
CA LEU A 271 16.56 -1.93 9.59
C LEU A 271 17.76 -1.00 9.85
N SER A 272 18.61 -1.36 10.81
CA SER A 272 19.82 -0.60 11.10
C SER A 272 21.00 -1.50 11.47
N ARG A 273 22.20 -0.91 11.44
CA ARG A 273 23.45 -1.51 11.97
C ARG A 273 23.66 -1.11 13.42
N PRO A 274 24.41 -1.90 14.22
CA PRO A 274 24.78 -1.52 15.58
C PRO A 274 25.49 -0.16 15.61
N ASN A 275 25.07 0.69 16.53
CA ASN A 275 25.64 2.02 16.72
C ASN A 275 25.50 2.99 15.53
N VAL A 276 24.66 2.65 14.54
CA VAL A 276 24.33 3.51 13.40
C VAL A 276 22.85 3.85 13.47
N LYS A 277 22.50 5.15 13.57
CA LYS A 277 21.11 5.60 13.61
C LYS A 277 20.43 5.54 12.23
N GLN A 278 21.22 5.71 11.18
CA GLN A 278 20.72 5.74 9.81
C GLN A 278 20.08 4.40 9.45
N PRO A 279 18.86 4.38 8.88
CA PRO A 279 18.28 3.20 8.27
C PRO A 279 19.18 2.65 7.17
N ILE A 280 19.29 1.33 7.06
CA ILE A 280 20.04 0.67 5.98
C ILE A 280 19.39 1.00 4.64
N LEU A 281 20.21 1.35 3.63
CA LEU A 281 19.76 1.39 2.25
C LEU A 281 19.68 -0.05 1.70
N THR A 282 18.57 -0.70 1.94
CA THR A 282 18.31 -2.09 1.62
C THR A 282 17.99 -2.27 0.14
N GLN A 283 18.99 -2.24 -0.73
CA GLN A 283 18.81 -2.53 -2.15
C GLN A 283 18.48 -4.01 -2.36
N TYR A 284 17.67 -4.29 -3.37
CA TYR A 284 17.25 -5.63 -3.75
C TYR A 284 16.97 -5.71 -5.26
N CYS A 285 16.84 -6.91 -5.81
CA CYS A 285 16.39 -7.18 -7.18
C CYS A 285 15.53 -8.45 -7.22
N ASP A 286 14.99 -8.80 -8.40
CA ASP A 286 14.19 -10.01 -8.56
C ASP A 286 15.02 -11.30 -8.38
N GLY A 287 16.30 -11.28 -8.74
CA GLY A 287 17.21 -12.42 -8.65
C GLY A 287 17.03 -13.47 -9.75
N LYS A 288 16.32 -13.13 -10.82
CA LYS A 288 16.09 -13.99 -12.00
C LYS A 288 16.38 -13.28 -13.32
N LYS A 289 15.74 -12.13 -13.56
CA LYS A 289 15.97 -11.29 -14.74
C LYS A 289 17.11 -10.31 -14.50
N SER A 290 17.30 -9.89 -13.25
CA SER A 290 18.38 -9.00 -12.82
C SER A 290 19.31 -9.72 -11.85
N SER A 291 20.62 -9.45 -11.93
CA SER A 291 21.61 -9.92 -10.98
C SER A 291 21.85 -8.87 -9.89
N CYS A 292 22.01 -9.33 -8.64
CA CYS A 292 22.26 -8.45 -7.51
C CYS A 292 23.66 -8.63 -6.94
N PRO A 293 24.41 -7.56 -6.69
CA PRO A 293 25.68 -7.66 -5.99
C PRO A 293 25.45 -7.75 -4.47
N ASN A 294 25.29 -8.96 -3.94
CA ASN A 294 25.10 -9.22 -2.49
C ASN A 294 23.87 -8.53 -1.85
N TRP A 295 22.82 -8.30 -2.63
CA TRP A 295 21.55 -7.77 -2.12
C TRP A 295 20.53 -8.89 -1.94
N MET A 296 19.43 -8.59 -1.26
CA MET A 296 18.30 -9.50 -1.19
C MET A 296 17.73 -9.74 -2.59
N THR A 297 17.49 -11.00 -2.92
CA THR A 297 16.71 -11.35 -4.10
C THR A 297 15.28 -11.69 -3.70
N GLN A 298 14.31 -11.09 -4.39
CA GLN A 298 12.89 -11.28 -4.08
C GLN A 298 12.49 -12.75 -4.18
N TRP A 299 12.84 -13.44 -5.27
CA TRP A 299 12.61 -14.87 -5.40
C TRP A 299 13.41 -15.73 -4.41
N GLY A 300 14.62 -15.31 -4.05
CA GLY A 300 15.39 -15.99 -3.01
C GLY A 300 14.79 -15.83 -1.62
N SER A 301 14.24 -14.66 -1.29
CA SER A 301 13.52 -14.44 -0.03
C SER A 301 12.27 -15.35 0.05
N LYS A 302 11.56 -15.51 -1.07
CA LYS A 302 10.43 -16.43 -1.18
C LYS A 302 10.85 -17.87 -0.95
N TYR A 303 11.95 -18.33 -1.56
CA TYR A 303 12.49 -19.67 -1.35
C TYR A 303 12.85 -19.94 0.11
N LEU A 304 13.46 -18.98 0.81
CA LEU A 304 13.76 -19.12 2.24
C LEU A 304 12.47 -19.13 3.09
N GLY A 305 11.48 -18.30 2.74
CA GLY A 305 10.18 -18.29 3.41
C GLY A 305 9.44 -19.62 3.29
N ASP A 306 9.48 -20.26 2.11
CA ASP A 306 8.91 -21.61 1.91
C ASP A 306 9.59 -22.68 2.78
N GLN A 307 10.85 -22.46 3.16
CA GLN A 307 11.59 -23.34 4.08
C GLN A 307 11.32 -23.01 5.55
N GLY A 308 10.45 -22.05 5.85
CA GLY A 308 10.07 -21.67 7.21
C GLY A 308 11.04 -20.71 7.90
N TYR A 309 11.91 -20.04 7.16
CA TYR A 309 12.74 -18.96 7.73
C TYR A 309 11.84 -17.81 8.18
N SER A 310 12.14 -17.22 9.34
CA SER A 310 11.46 -16.01 9.79
C SER A 310 11.88 -14.80 8.95
N SER A 311 11.11 -13.72 8.99
CA SER A 311 11.43 -12.47 8.27
C SER A 311 12.82 -11.93 8.63
N ILE A 312 13.20 -11.95 9.92
CA ILE A 312 14.52 -11.51 10.37
C ILE A 312 15.64 -12.45 9.88
N ASP A 313 15.42 -13.75 9.82
CA ASP A 313 16.42 -14.70 9.33
C ASP A 313 16.63 -14.55 7.82
N ILE A 314 15.54 -14.31 7.05
CA ILE A 314 15.60 -13.97 5.63
C ILE A 314 16.45 -12.72 5.41
N LEU A 315 16.17 -11.66 6.15
CA LEU A 315 16.89 -10.39 6.05
C LEU A 315 18.38 -10.55 6.42
N ARG A 316 18.68 -11.28 7.50
CA ARG A 316 20.06 -11.54 7.94
C ARG A 316 20.84 -12.39 6.96
N TYR A 317 20.19 -13.34 6.29
CA TYR A 317 20.83 -14.12 5.23
C TYR A 317 21.46 -13.24 4.14
N TYR A 318 20.81 -12.14 3.77
CA TYR A 318 21.27 -11.24 2.73
C TYR A 318 22.08 -10.04 3.24
N TYR A 319 21.67 -9.45 4.37
CA TYR A 319 22.28 -8.23 4.91
C TYR A 319 23.21 -8.47 6.09
N GLY A 320 23.37 -9.73 6.52
CA GLY A 320 24.29 -10.15 7.58
C GLY A 320 23.69 -10.13 8.99
N ASP A 321 24.29 -10.92 9.89
CA ASP A 321 23.79 -11.18 11.25
C ASP A 321 23.78 -9.93 12.16
N ASN A 322 24.54 -8.90 11.82
CA ASN A 322 24.61 -7.64 12.56
C ASN A 322 23.56 -6.61 12.13
N MET A 323 22.45 -7.07 11.55
CA MET A 323 21.31 -6.25 11.19
C MET A 323 20.19 -6.45 12.22
N TYR A 324 19.53 -5.35 12.60
CA TYR A 324 18.48 -5.30 13.61
C TYR A 324 17.24 -4.58 13.10
N ILE A 325 16.05 -5.03 13.52
CA ILE A 325 14.80 -4.32 13.34
C ILE A 325 14.66 -3.34 14.51
N ASN A 326 14.41 -2.09 14.20
CA ASN A 326 14.15 -1.03 15.17
C ASN A 326 12.80 -0.37 14.85
N THR A 327 12.26 0.32 15.85
CA THR A 327 11.05 1.14 15.73
C THR A 327 11.44 2.61 15.67
N ALA A 328 10.79 3.38 14.80
CA ALA A 328 11.04 4.81 14.65
C ALA A 328 10.64 5.57 15.92
N GLU A 329 11.46 6.58 16.29
CA GLU A 329 11.25 7.37 17.50
C GLU A 329 10.05 8.32 17.40
N GLN A 330 9.61 8.66 16.17
CA GLN A 330 8.54 9.62 15.92
C GLN A 330 7.76 9.27 14.65
N ILE A 331 6.45 9.46 14.72
CA ILE A 331 5.53 9.38 13.58
C ILE A 331 4.90 10.76 13.40
N GLN A 332 5.03 11.36 12.21
CA GLN A 332 4.46 12.68 11.87
C GLN A 332 3.00 12.54 11.39
N GLY A 333 2.23 13.63 11.49
CA GLY A 333 0.89 13.74 10.93
C GLY A 333 -0.18 12.90 11.62
N ILE A 334 0.11 12.30 12.76
CA ILE A 334 -0.85 11.56 13.55
C ILE A 334 -1.20 12.37 14.80
N PRO A 335 -2.48 12.74 15.00
CA PRO A 335 -2.90 13.64 16.09
C PRO A 335 -2.60 13.10 17.48
N SER A 336 -2.30 11.81 17.60
CA SER A 336 -1.97 11.20 18.88
C SER A 336 -1.08 9.97 18.74
N SER A 337 -0.14 9.84 19.66
CA SER A 337 0.66 8.65 19.81
C SER A 337 -0.18 7.46 20.27
N TRP A 338 0.22 6.27 19.86
CA TRP A 338 -0.28 5.00 20.38
C TRP A 338 -0.31 4.98 21.93
N PRO A 339 -1.39 4.44 22.57
CA PRO A 339 -1.46 4.39 24.03
C PRO A 339 -0.43 3.48 24.71
N GLY A 340 0.30 2.64 23.95
CA GLY A 340 1.30 1.70 24.47
C GLY A 340 0.73 0.32 24.83
N ALA A 341 -0.59 0.15 24.75
CA ALA A 341 -1.31 -1.10 24.97
C ALA A 341 -2.61 -1.08 24.18
N ASP A 342 -3.14 -2.27 23.88
CA ASP A 342 -4.44 -2.44 23.25
C ASP A 342 -5.55 -1.83 24.10
N LEU A 343 -6.56 -1.25 23.43
CA LEU A 343 -7.77 -0.78 24.09
C LEU A 343 -8.90 -1.77 23.80
N ASP A 344 -9.52 -2.26 24.86
CA ASP A 344 -10.62 -3.23 24.83
C ASP A 344 -11.68 -2.91 25.89
N ILE A 345 -12.68 -3.79 26.01
CA ILE A 345 -13.74 -3.64 27.01
C ILE A 345 -13.13 -3.59 28.41
N GLY A 346 -13.42 -2.49 29.14
CA GLY A 346 -12.87 -2.20 30.45
C GLY A 346 -11.74 -1.17 30.44
N SER A 347 -11.13 -0.88 29.29
CA SER A 347 -10.19 0.22 29.12
C SER A 347 -10.89 1.56 29.39
N SER A 348 -10.18 2.53 29.97
CA SER A 348 -10.74 3.85 30.23
C SER A 348 -9.67 4.95 30.21
N GLY A 349 -10.12 6.19 30.04
CA GLY A 349 -9.29 7.39 30.10
C GLY A 349 -9.31 8.22 28.83
N GLN A 350 -8.34 9.13 28.73
CA GLN A 350 -8.31 10.15 27.66
C GLN A 350 -8.13 9.53 26.26
N LYS A 351 -7.37 8.44 26.15
CA LYS A 351 -7.16 7.75 24.87
C LYS A 351 -8.43 7.06 24.36
N VAL A 352 -9.24 6.52 25.27
CA VAL A 352 -10.56 5.96 24.91
C VAL A 352 -11.52 7.07 24.48
N ARG A 353 -11.53 8.19 25.18
CA ARG A 353 -12.35 9.35 24.78
C ARG A 353 -11.97 9.84 23.38
N GLN A 354 -10.69 10.02 23.13
CA GLN A 354 -10.18 10.41 21.81
C GLN A 354 -10.58 9.42 20.71
N LEU A 355 -10.47 8.12 20.97
CA LEU A 355 -10.94 7.07 20.06
C LEU A 355 -12.43 7.23 19.74
N GLN A 356 -13.27 7.46 20.76
CA GLN A 356 -14.72 7.66 20.60
C GLN A 356 -15.02 8.91 19.77
N GLU A 357 -14.30 10.02 19.98
CA GLU A 357 -14.42 11.25 19.18
C GLU A 357 -14.06 10.99 17.70
N GLN A 358 -12.97 10.28 17.46
CA GLN A 358 -12.52 9.92 16.10
C GLN A 358 -13.53 9.01 15.39
N LEU A 359 -14.03 7.97 16.08
CA LEU A 359 -15.03 7.05 15.53
C LEU A 359 -16.37 7.75 15.25
N ASN A 360 -16.78 8.70 16.06
CA ASN A 360 -18.00 9.49 15.82
C ASN A 360 -17.87 10.31 14.53
N LEU A 361 -16.76 11.02 14.34
CA LEU A 361 -16.54 11.77 13.10
C LEU A 361 -16.54 10.82 11.88
N ILE A 362 -15.87 9.67 11.98
CA ILE A 362 -15.86 8.67 10.90
C ILE A 362 -17.28 8.14 10.67
N GLY A 363 -18.07 7.93 11.74
CA GLY A 363 -19.44 7.47 11.70
C GLY A 363 -20.41 8.43 11.00
N ASP A 364 -20.10 9.73 10.96
CA ASP A 364 -20.89 10.71 10.19
C ASP A 364 -20.85 10.42 8.68
N TYR A 365 -19.81 9.76 8.20
CA TYR A 365 -19.63 9.35 6.79
C TYR A 365 -19.91 7.86 6.54
N TYR A 366 -19.80 7.03 7.58
CA TYR A 366 -19.99 5.58 7.52
C TYR A 366 -21.11 5.15 8.47
N ASN A 367 -22.35 5.17 8.01
CA ASN A 367 -23.55 4.93 8.81
C ASN A 367 -23.59 3.60 9.58
N ALA A 368 -22.78 2.61 9.20
CA ALA A 368 -22.67 1.33 9.90
C ALA A 368 -21.95 1.47 11.25
N ILE A 369 -21.13 2.50 11.44
CA ILE A 369 -20.45 2.75 12.71
C ILE A 369 -21.44 3.43 13.68
N PRO A 370 -21.79 2.79 14.80
CA PRO A 370 -22.77 3.36 15.74
C PRO A 370 -22.22 4.59 16.47
N ALA A 371 -23.04 5.62 16.64
CA ALA A 371 -22.67 6.80 17.42
C ALA A 371 -22.36 6.45 18.88
N LEU A 372 -21.28 7.02 19.42
CA LEU A 372 -20.73 6.74 20.74
C LEU A 372 -20.88 7.92 21.70
N SER A 373 -21.09 7.63 22.98
CA SER A 373 -20.82 8.60 24.05
C SER A 373 -19.31 8.78 24.20
N THR A 374 -18.84 10.02 24.25
CA THR A 374 -17.43 10.35 24.45
C THR A 374 -17.09 10.43 25.95
N ASP A 375 -17.40 9.37 26.66
CA ASP A 375 -17.26 9.28 28.15
C ASP A 375 -15.86 8.79 28.56
N GLY A 376 -15.07 8.27 27.61
CA GLY A 376 -13.76 7.70 27.89
C GLY A 376 -13.82 6.32 28.53
N ILE A 377 -14.92 5.58 28.39
CA ILE A 377 -15.10 4.21 28.87
C ILE A 377 -15.29 3.28 27.67
N TYR A 378 -14.41 2.31 27.52
CA TYR A 378 -14.49 1.31 26.44
C TYR A 378 -15.51 0.22 26.83
N GLY A 379 -16.76 0.42 26.44
CA GLY A 379 -17.85 -0.53 26.64
C GLY A 379 -18.17 -1.33 25.39
N GLU A 380 -19.20 -2.19 25.45
CA GLU A 380 -19.66 -3.01 24.32
C GLU A 380 -19.99 -2.18 23.08
N ARG A 381 -20.59 -1.01 23.23
CA ARG A 381 -20.92 -0.12 22.11
C ARG A 381 -19.68 0.43 21.41
N THR A 382 -18.60 0.71 22.16
CA THR A 382 -17.32 1.10 21.59
C THR A 382 -16.69 -0.08 20.85
N ALA A 383 -16.75 -1.30 21.42
CA ALA A 383 -16.26 -2.51 20.76
C ALA A 383 -17.03 -2.81 19.45
N GLU A 384 -18.35 -2.59 19.42
CA GLU A 384 -19.18 -2.72 18.22
C GLU A 384 -18.75 -1.71 17.14
N ALA A 385 -18.56 -0.45 17.49
CA ALA A 385 -18.09 0.59 16.57
C ALA A 385 -16.72 0.25 15.98
N VAL A 386 -15.83 -0.30 16.81
CA VAL A 386 -14.49 -0.76 16.35
C VAL A 386 -14.61 -1.95 15.43
N ARG A 387 -15.48 -2.95 15.70
CA ARG A 387 -15.71 -4.09 14.79
C ARG A 387 -16.22 -3.61 13.44
N GLU A 388 -17.18 -2.68 13.42
CA GLU A 388 -17.68 -2.12 12.17
C GLU A 388 -16.61 -1.33 11.42
N PHE A 389 -15.80 -0.53 12.11
CA PHE A 389 -14.66 0.15 11.50
C PHE A 389 -13.66 -0.86 10.91
N GLN A 390 -13.34 -1.93 11.64
CA GLN A 390 -12.45 -3.00 11.18
C GLN A 390 -13.03 -3.69 9.95
N ARG A 391 -14.33 -4.00 9.94
CA ARG A 391 -15.04 -4.58 8.79
C ARG A 391 -14.92 -3.70 7.55
N ILE A 392 -15.23 -2.41 7.67
CA ILE A 392 -15.18 -1.42 6.58
C ILE A 392 -13.76 -1.33 6.00
N ASN A 393 -12.73 -1.49 6.82
CA ASN A 393 -11.33 -1.38 6.41
C ASN A 393 -10.64 -2.74 6.15
N ASN A 394 -11.41 -3.83 6.02
CA ASN A 394 -10.90 -5.20 5.81
C ASN A 394 -9.86 -5.66 6.85
N MET A 395 -10.08 -5.29 8.09
CA MET A 395 -9.25 -5.70 9.22
C MET A 395 -9.90 -6.85 9.98
N PRO A 396 -9.15 -7.63 10.78
CA PRO A 396 -9.73 -8.62 11.69
C PRO A 396 -10.74 -7.97 12.64
N GLN A 397 -12.01 -8.46 12.64
CA GLN A 397 -13.12 -7.87 13.38
C GLN A 397 -13.09 -8.28 14.86
N THR A 398 -12.05 -7.91 15.56
CA THR A 398 -11.83 -8.28 16.97
C THR A 398 -12.62 -7.42 17.95
N GLY A 399 -12.95 -6.19 17.57
CA GLY A 399 -13.48 -5.18 18.48
C GLY A 399 -12.46 -4.69 19.52
N VAL A 400 -11.18 -4.95 19.27
CA VAL A 400 -10.04 -4.48 20.06
C VAL A 400 -9.29 -3.46 19.21
N VAL A 401 -8.88 -2.34 19.81
CA VAL A 401 -8.02 -1.36 19.15
C VAL A 401 -6.58 -1.74 19.47
N ASP A 402 -6.02 -2.59 18.62
CA ASP A 402 -4.61 -2.89 18.57
C ASP A 402 -3.83 -1.79 17.83
N PHE A 403 -2.50 -1.94 17.74
CA PHE A 403 -1.62 -0.98 17.07
C PHE A 403 -2.05 -0.66 15.63
N PRO A 404 -2.31 -1.64 14.73
CA PRO A 404 -2.82 -1.38 13.39
C PRO A 404 -4.16 -0.64 13.37
N THR A 405 -5.11 -1.05 14.22
CA THR A 405 -6.44 -0.44 14.28
C THR A 405 -6.37 1.01 14.74
N TRP A 406 -5.55 1.32 15.76
CA TRP A 406 -5.35 2.70 16.23
C TRP A 406 -4.90 3.64 15.13
N TYR A 407 -3.85 3.25 14.39
CA TYR A 407 -3.31 4.09 13.33
C TYR A 407 -4.20 4.14 12.09
N ARG A 408 -4.98 3.10 11.81
CA ARG A 408 -5.98 3.14 10.75
C ARG A 408 -7.14 4.10 11.09
N ILE A 409 -7.60 4.12 12.33
CA ILE A 409 -8.62 5.07 12.80
C ILE A 409 -8.07 6.50 12.70
N SER A 410 -6.87 6.74 13.24
CA SER A 410 -6.23 8.06 13.20
C SER A 410 -6.04 8.57 11.76
N ASP A 411 -5.61 7.71 10.84
CA ASP A 411 -5.45 8.04 9.43
C ASP A 411 -6.79 8.43 8.78
N ARG A 412 -7.83 7.63 8.99
CA ARG A 412 -9.17 7.92 8.46
C ARG A 412 -9.74 9.22 9.04
N TYR A 413 -9.53 9.46 10.33
CA TYR A 413 -9.94 10.69 10.99
C TYR A 413 -9.27 11.92 10.40
N VAL A 414 -7.96 11.88 10.15
CA VAL A 414 -7.21 12.99 9.54
C VAL A 414 -7.73 13.30 8.14
N ARG A 415 -7.98 12.28 7.32
CA ARG A 415 -8.53 12.44 5.98
C ARG A 415 -9.89 13.13 5.99
N LEU A 416 -10.79 12.72 6.87
CA LEU A 416 -12.17 13.23 6.92
C LEU A 416 -12.29 14.56 7.66
N SER A 417 -11.38 14.86 8.59
CA SER A 417 -11.40 16.12 9.34
C SER A 417 -10.78 17.31 8.62
N GLY A 418 -10.05 17.07 7.50
CA GLY A 418 -9.34 18.12 6.76
C GLY A 418 -8.18 18.77 7.52
N ILE A 419 -7.77 18.22 8.68
CA ILE A 419 -6.69 18.80 9.51
C ILE A 419 -5.36 18.83 8.75
N ALA A 420 -5.14 17.92 7.81
CA ALA A 420 -3.92 17.86 6.99
C ALA A 420 -3.84 19.00 5.93
N GLU A 421 -4.95 19.67 5.63
CA GLU A 421 -4.98 20.77 4.64
C GLU A 421 -4.61 22.13 5.27
N LEU A 422 -4.46 22.19 6.59
CA LEU A 422 -4.22 23.43 7.34
C LEU A 422 -2.76 23.61 7.79
N SER A 423 -1.83 22.75 7.38
CA SER A 423 -0.41 22.81 7.78
C SER A 423 0.54 23.09 6.61
#